data_71f10f360adee477b010f11ce72cd826
#
_entry.id   71f10f360adee477b010f11ce72cd826
#
_cell.length_a   1.000
_cell.length_b   1.000
_cell.length_c   1.000
_cell.angle_alpha   90.00
_cell.angle_beta   90.00
_cell.angle_gamma   90.00
#
_symmetry.space_group_name_H-M   'P 1'
#
loop_
_entity.id
_entity.type
_entity.pdbx_description
1 polymer ?
#
loop_
_entity_poly.entity_id
_entity_poly.type
_entity_poly.pdbx_seq_one_letter_code
_entity_poly.pdbx_strand_id
1 'polypeptide(L)'
;MRFRPFGALPCLLVMQVGAQAPITYQDIQAKARPAPGQWRLDALLAERHLQLQESRGFLREGPTLALSAGPRRAPGLSTRTDSAFEVEVPLFLSPGLRAGMEAALGEAHPLLREAARREASLQLRAAYLDAWLASRILALREGDLATVEQWLGAARSRFEAGADPAFQVSLVEGERLKARRDLDEARGQRARAWGSLAALAELPSTPVPLADPGPAPALPGADLARRLEQGPLRRALQAQALLETRSLRLKEAQALSRWSLRGSHAREGDESVTRLGVAIRLPRPGEGTSLRSSTEAQIQALQGETRQALAELDARIQSLLARATPASSDEESPDFAKAARAVGMRLQECKERPSEALPIRRQLLEAQMAFLGRVHARHLLVAELQALLPDPGQGGSPSAPTAPGSSSEVKP
;
A
#
# COMPACT_ATOMS: atom_id res chain seq x y z
N MET A 1 -10.99 -67.23 -47.45
CA MET A 1 -11.43 -66.16 -46.55
C MET A 1 -10.26 -65.75 -45.64
N ARG A 2 -9.66 -64.58 -45.89
CA ARG A 2 -8.50 -64.05 -45.14
C ARG A 2 -8.99 -63.07 -44.07
N PHE A 3 -8.85 -63.39 -42.82
CA PHE A 3 -9.07 -62.49 -41.68
C PHE A 3 -7.89 -61.49 -41.56
N ARG A 4 -8.19 -60.22 -41.60
CA ARG A 4 -7.27 -59.13 -41.25
C ARG A 4 -7.43 -58.83 -39.73
N PRO A 5 -6.36 -58.64 -38.99
CA PRO A 5 -6.46 -58.14 -37.60
C PRO A 5 -6.53 -56.64 -37.65
N PHE A 6 -7.61 -56.08 -37.13
CA PHE A 6 -7.74 -54.67 -36.72
C PHE A 6 -7.31 -54.60 -35.27
N GLY A 7 -6.52 -53.60 -34.93
CA GLY A 7 -6.31 -53.30 -33.51
C GLY A 7 -5.04 -52.52 -33.23
N ALA A 8 -4.95 -51.26 -33.76
CA ALA A 8 -4.05 -50.29 -33.12
C ALA A 8 -4.82 -49.56 -32.04
N LEU A 9 -4.52 -49.86 -30.78
CA LEU A 9 -4.92 -49.08 -29.62
C LEU A 9 -4.21 -47.71 -29.69
N PRO A 10 -4.93 -46.57 -29.56
CA PRO A 10 -4.27 -45.27 -29.37
C PRO A 10 -3.63 -45.28 -27.98
N CYS A 11 -2.32 -45.11 -27.93
CA CYS A 11 -1.60 -44.72 -26.73
C CYS A 11 -2.25 -43.47 -26.16
N LEU A 12 -2.98 -43.60 -25.07
CA LEU A 12 -3.35 -42.50 -24.19
C LEU A 12 -2.06 -41.89 -23.65
N LEU A 13 -1.65 -40.79 -24.28
CA LEU A 13 -0.64 -39.92 -23.78
C LEU A 13 -1.22 -39.27 -22.50
N VAL A 14 -1.02 -39.92 -21.36
CA VAL A 14 -1.24 -39.35 -20.06
C VAL A 14 -0.21 -38.18 -19.97
N MET A 15 -0.63 -36.98 -20.37
CA MET A 15 0.11 -35.78 -19.99
C MET A 15 0.21 -35.81 -18.47
N GLN A 16 1.36 -36.21 -17.94
CA GLN A 16 1.75 -35.89 -16.58
C GLN A 16 1.75 -34.35 -16.52
N VAL A 17 0.64 -33.80 -16.04
CA VAL A 17 0.64 -32.44 -15.51
C VAL A 17 1.65 -32.45 -14.39
N GLY A 18 2.89 -32.07 -14.72
CA GLY A 18 3.95 -31.95 -13.74
C GLY A 18 3.42 -31.12 -12.58
N ALA A 19 3.41 -31.72 -11.40
CA ALA A 19 3.00 -31.03 -10.19
C ALA A 19 3.91 -29.79 -10.07
N GLN A 20 3.39 -28.62 -10.40
CA GLN A 20 4.11 -27.37 -10.23
C GLN A 20 4.47 -27.25 -8.76
N ALA A 21 5.74 -26.98 -8.47
CA ALA A 21 6.18 -26.72 -7.11
C ALA A 21 5.37 -25.56 -6.52
N PRO A 22 4.93 -25.66 -5.25
CA PRO A 22 4.15 -24.62 -4.62
C PRO A 22 4.97 -23.33 -4.56
N ILE A 23 4.34 -22.21 -4.93
CA ILE A 23 4.98 -20.89 -4.95
C ILE A 23 5.06 -20.36 -3.52
N THR A 24 6.26 -19.95 -3.10
CA THR A 24 6.49 -19.35 -1.78
C THR A 24 6.18 -17.84 -1.78
N TYR A 25 6.02 -17.26 -0.58
CA TYR A 25 5.87 -15.80 -0.46
C TYR A 25 7.10 -15.05 -1.02
N GLN A 26 8.31 -15.59 -0.86
CA GLN A 26 9.55 -14.99 -1.39
C GLN A 26 9.55 -14.93 -2.92
N ASP A 27 9.07 -15.99 -3.59
CA ASP A 27 8.94 -16.01 -5.05
C ASP A 27 7.96 -14.96 -5.55
N ILE A 28 6.87 -14.74 -4.81
CA ILE A 28 5.85 -13.73 -5.13
C ILE A 28 6.41 -12.33 -4.89
N GLN A 29 7.13 -12.12 -3.80
CA GLN A 29 7.77 -10.85 -3.48
C GLN A 29 8.77 -10.43 -4.57
N ALA A 30 9.52 -11.38 -5.14
CA ALA A 30 10.43 -11.11 -6.25
C ALA A 30 9.70 -10.67 -7.54
N LYS A 31 8.43 -11.02 -7.70
CA LYS A 31 7.57 -10.65 -8.83
C LYS A 31 6.58 -9.52 -8.49
N ALA A 32 6.75 -8.87 -7.35
CA ALA A 32 5.86 -7.81 -6.91
C ALA A 32 5.89 -6.61 -7.86
N ARG A 33 4.70 -6.09 -8.17
CA ARG A 33 4.55 -4.85 -8.92
C ARG A 33 4.68 -3.64 -8.00
N PRO A 34 5.15 -2.49 -8.51
CA PRO A 34 5.08 -1.25 -7.75
C PRO A 34 3.64 -0.96 -7.32
N ALA A 35 3.43 -0.77 -6.02
CA ALA A 35 2.10 -0.48 -5.50
C ALA A 35 1.61 0.91 -5.98
N PRO A 36 0.30 1.12 -6.16
CA PRO A 36 -0.25 2.42 -6.57
C PRO A 36 0.16 3.58 -5.65
N GLY A 37 0.37 3.31 -4.36
CA GLY A 37 0.88 4.29 -3.40
C GLY A 37 2.30 4.77 -3.70
N GLN A 38 3.14 3.94 -4.28
CA GLN A 38 4.50 4.33 -4.70
C GLN A 38 4.47 5.33 -5.85
N TRP A 39 3.61 5.13 -6.85
CA TRP A 39 3.44 6.06 -7.97
C TRP A 39 2.96 7.44 -7.50
N ARG A 40 2.01 7.47 -6.56
CA ARG A 40 1.53 8.74 -5.97
C ARG A 40 2.63 9.46 -5.20
N LEU A 41 3.43 8.70 -4.45
CA LEU A 41 4.57 9.26 -3.73
C LEU A 41 5.62 9.82 -4.68
N ASP A 42 5.99 9.08 -5.72
CA ASP A 42 6.98 9.54 -6.70
C ASP A 42 6.49 10.80 -7.42
N ALA A 43 5.20 10.88 -7.75
CA ALA A 43 4.59 12.08 -8.33
C ALA A 43 4.65 13.29 -7.36
N LEU A 44 4.31 13.08 -6.08
CA LEU A 44 4.40 14.12 -5.04
C LEU A 44 5.85 14.62 -4.87
N LEU A 45 6.80 13.70 -4.78
CA LEU A 45 8.22 14.05 -4.63
C LEU A 45 8.75 14.79 -5.87
N ALA A 46 8.34 14.37 -7.08
CA ALA A 46 8.69 15.05 -8.32
C ALA A 46 8.13 16.49 -8.34
N GLU A 47 6.87 16.68 -7.93
CA GLU A 47 6.28 18.03 -7.79
C GLU A 47 7.08 18.90 -6.82
N ARG A 48 7.48 18.37 -5.66
CA ARG A 48 8.29 19.13 -4.69
C ARG A 48 9.69 19.45 -5.20
N HIS A 49 10.29 18.54 -5.96
CA HIS A 49 11.57 18.79 -6.65
C HIS A 49 11.45 19.90 -7.71
N LEU A 50 10.40 19.87 -8.52
CA LEU A 50 10.14 20.94 -9.50
C LEU A 50 9.97 22.30 -8.80
N GLN A 51 9.17 22.36 -7.73
CA GLN A 51 9.00 23.57 -6.93
C GLN A 51 10.35 24.10 -6.39
N LEU A 52 11.24 23.22 -5.96
CA LEU A 52 12.59 23.61 -5.55
C LEU A 52 13.45 24.11 -6.72
N GLN A 53 13.37 23.47 -7.88
CA GLN A 53 14.08 23.89 -9.08
C GLN A 53 13.61 25.27 -9.55
N GLU A 54 12.32 25.51 -9.58
CA GLU A 54 11.73 26.81 -9.89
C GLU A 54 12.19 27.91 -8.91
N SER A 55 12.41 27.54 -7.63
CA SER A 55 12.92 28.47 -6.61
C SER A 55 14.44 28.65 -6.60
N ARG A 56 15.21 27.85 -7.37
CA ARG A 56 16.68 27.91 -7.39
C ARG A 56 17.21 29.15 -8.10
N GLY A 57 16.47 29.72 -9.04
CA GLY A 57 16.83 30.95 -9.73
C GLY A 57 16.52 32.17 -8.89
N PHE A 58 17.24 33.31 -9.14
CA PHE A 58 16.78 34.61 -8.69
C PHE A 58 15.49 35.05 -9.41
N LEU A 59 15.10 34.31 -10.46
CA LEU A 59 13.96 34.56 -11.30
C LEU A 59 12.75 33.81 -10.78
N ARG A 60 11.70 34.51 -10.44
CA ARG A 60 10.41 33.92 -10.04
C ARG A 60 9.65 33.35 -11.23
N GLU A 61 9.69 34.09 -12.30
CA GLU A 61 9.03 33.79 -13.58
C GLU A 61 10.01 34.08 -14.70
N GLY A 62 9.75 33.64 -15.93
CA GLY A 62 10.54 34.08 -17.06
C GLY A 62 10.54 35.57 -17.23
N PRO A 63 11.59 36.17 -17.82
CA PRO A 63 11.63 37.60 -18.08
C PRO A 63 10.45 38.01 -18.96
N THR A 64 9.77 39.07 -18.56
CA THR A 64 8.73 39.69 -19.39
C THR A 64 9.39 40.64 -20.36
N LEU A 65 9.14 40.45 -21.66
CA LEU A 65 9.62 41.27 -22.73
C LEU A 65 8.49 42.13 -23.23
N ALA A 66 8.64 43.45 -23.18
CA ALA A 66 7.71 44.38 -23.79
C ALA A 66 8.41 45.10 -24.94
N LEU A 67 7.79 45.05 -26.08
CA LEU A 67 8.23 45.80 -27.28
C LEU A 67 7.16 46.85 -27.63
N SER A 68 7.56 48.07 -27.78
CA SER A 68 6.66 49.11 -28.26
C SER A 68 7.32 49.89 -29.39
N ALA A 69 6.53 50.24 -30.41
CA ALA A 69 6.93 51.07 -31.48
C ALA A 69 5.74 51.97 -31.87
N GLY A 70 6.00 53.26 -32.15
CA GLY A 70 4.93 54.15 -32.55
C GLY A 70 5.44 55.41 -33.20
N PRO A 71 4.60 56.08 -34.02
CA PRO A 71 4.95 57.32 -34.65
C PRO A 71 4.91 58.46 -33.63
N ARG A 72 5.98 59.22 -33.51
CA ARG A 72 6.03 60.47 -32.77
C ARG A 72 5.74 61.67 -33.71
N ARG A 73 4.69 62.37 -33.41
CA ARG A 73 4.36 63.61 -34.12
C ARG A 73 4.60 64.83 -33.21
N ALA A 74 5.50 65.71 -33.59
CA ALA A 74 5.68 66.97 -32.92
C ALA A 74 5.38 68.14 -33.88
N PRO A 75 4.74 69.20 -33.44
CA PRO A 75 4.44 70.37 -34.29
C PRO A 75 5.70 70.89 -34.95
N GLY A 76 5.70 70.96 -36.29
CA GLY A 76 6.81 71.49 -37.09
C GLY A 76 7.98 70.52 -37.39
N LEU A 77 7.89 69.24 -36.95
CA LEU A 77 8.91 68.22 -37.20
C LEU A 77 8.36 67.08 -38.06
N SER A 78 9.23 66.44 -38.84
CA SER A 78 8.87 65.24 -39.57
C SER A 78 8.48 64.11 -38.60
N THR A 79 7.49 63.27 -38.98
CA THR A 79 7.08 62.08 -38.19
C THR A 79 8.27 61.14 -38.05
N ARG A 80 8.68 60.86 -36.83
CA ARG A 80 9.74 59.87 -36.49
C ARG A 80 9.10 58.65 -35.82
N THR A 81 9.74 57.48 -35.93
CA THR A 81 9.31 56.25 -35.25
C THR A 81 10.16 56.09 -34.01
N ASP A 82 9.52 56.12 -32.86
CA ASP A 82 10.14 55.77 -31.58
C ASP A 82 9.94 54.29 -31.33
N SER A 83 10.97 53.62 -30.82
CA SER A 83 10.90 52.20 -30.42
C SER A 83 11.46 52.02 -29.01
N ALA A 84 10.83 51.17 -28.24
CA ALA A 84 11.33 50.82 -26.92
C ALA A 84 11.28 49.30 -26.73
N PHE A 85 12.31 48.80 -26.10
CA PHE A 85 12.45 47.43 -25.64
C PHE A 85 12.58 47.46 -24.11
N GLU A 86 11.77 46.69 -23.43
CA GLU A 86 11.78 46.57 -22.00
C GLU A 86 11.84 45.14 -21.55
N VAL A 87 12.71 44.82 -20.61
CA VAL A 87 12.85 43.52 -19.95
C VAL A 87 12.58 43.70 -18.46
N GLU A 88 11.60 43.00 -17.95
CA GLU A 88 11.35 42.92 -16.53
C GLU A 88 11.59 41.48 -16.04
N VAL A 89 12.44 41.38 -15.01
CA VAL A 89 12.87 40.10 -14.43
C VAL A 89 12.41 40.06 -12.98
N PRO A 90 11.33 39.33 -12.65
CA PRO A 90 10.88 39.20 -11.27
C PRO A 90 11.90 38.42 -10.43
N LEU A 91 12.26 38.95 -9.24
CA LEU A 91 13.26 38.40 -8.35
C LEU A 91 12.62 37.71 -7.18
N PHE A 92 13.18 36.53 -6.80
CA PHE A 92 12.83 35.82 -5.59
C PHE A 92 14.02 35.76 -4.61
N LEU A 93 13.89 36.48 -3.48
CA LEU A 93 14.97 36.67 -2.51
C LEU A 93 14.63 36.01 -1.16
N SER A 94 14.50 34.67 -1.14
CA SER A 94 14.23 33.92 0.10
C SER A 94 15.07 32.63 0.23
N PRO A 95 16.41 32.77 0.29
CA PRO A 95 17.32 31.61 0.31
C PRO A 95 17.10 30.71 1.54
N GLY A 96 16.73 31.25 2.69
CA GLY A 96 16.47 30.48 3.91
C GLY A 96 15.24 29.58 3.82
N LEU A 97 14.16 30.05 3.18
CA LEU A 97 12.96 29.20 2.98
C LEU A 97 13.24 28.06 1.99
N ARG A 98 14.01 28.35 0.94
CA ARG A 98 14.47 27.34 -0.01
C ARG A 98 15.32 26.26 0.67
N ALA A 99 16.34 26.68 1.43
CA ALA A 99 17.20 25.77 2.16
C ALA A 99 16.40 24.91 3.16
N GLY A 100 15.42 25.53 3.85
CA GLY A 100 14.51 24.81 4.74
C GLY A 100 13.62 23.77 4.03
N MET A 101 13.16 24.08 2.82
CA MET A 101 12.39 23.15 1.99
C MET A 101 13.27 22.02 1.46
N GLU A 102 14.50 22.32 1.03
CA GLU A 102 15.48 21.33 0.54
C GLU A 102 15.87 20.34 1.65
N ALA A 103 16.12 20.84 2.86
CA ALA A 103 16.39 19.99 4.03
C ALA A 103 15.20 19.10 4.37
N ALA A 104 13.98 19.67 4.41
CA ALA A 104 12.76 18.90 4.69
C ALA A 104 12.50 17.83 3.62
N LEU A 105 12.75 18.12 2.34
CA LEU A 105 12.62 17.13 1.26
C LEU A 105 13.67 16.02 1.38
N GLY A 106 14.92 16.38 1.70
CA GLY A 106 16.00 15.41 1.91
C GLY A 106 15.71 14.44 3.06
N GLU A 107 15.10 14.94 4.15
CA GLU A 107 14.69 14.13 5.30
C GLU A 107 13.43 13.29 4.99
N ALA A 108 12.42 13.88 4.38
CA ALA A 108 11.14 13.22 4.12
C ALA A 108 11.26 12.11 3.06
N HIS A 109 12.06 12.31 2.02
CA HIS A 109 12.18 11.40 0.89
C HIS A 109 12.48 9.93 1.28
N PRO A 110 13.53 9.60 2.06
CA PRO A 110 13.82 8.24 2.46
C PRO A 110 12.72 7.67 3.38
N LEU A 111 12.17 8.47 4.31
CA LEU A 111 11.14 8.03 5.25
C LEU A 111 9.82 7.69 4.54
N LEU A 112 9.40 8.52 3.61
CA LEU A 112 8.18 8.29 2.83
C LEU A 112 8.33 7.07 1.91
N ARG A 113 9.48 6.91 1.26
CA ARG A 113 9.75 5.71 0.45
C ARG A 113 9.77 4.43 1.27
N GLU A 114 10.35 4.48 2.45
CA GLU A 114 10.38 3.32 3.35
C GLU A 114 8.97 2.97 3.81
N ALA A 115 8.15 3.94 4.24
CA ALA A 115 6.76 3.73 4.62
C ALA A 115 5.95 3.13 3.47
N ALA A 116 6.09 3.65 2.24
CA ALA A 116 5.41 3.13 1.06
C ALA A 116 5.83 1.69 0.70
N ARG A 117 7.11 1.35 0.83
CA ARG A 117 7.59 -0.03 0.62
C ARG A 117 7.00 -1.01 1.64
N ARG A 118 6.94 -0.61 2.91
CA ARG A 118 6.38 -1.44 3.98
C ARG A 118 4.90 -1.67 3.81
N GLU A 119 4.16 -0.63 3.44
CA GLU A 119 2.74 -0.74 3.13
C GLU A 119 2.50 -1.68 1.93
N ALA A 120 3.28 -1.55 0.86
CA ALA A 120 3.21 -2.44 -0.28
C ALA A 120 3.53 -3.91 0.07
N SER A 121 4.56 -4.12 0.91
CA SER A 121 4.92 -5.46 1.40
C SER A 121 3.83 -6.06 2.27
N LEU A 122 3.19 -5.25 3.14
CA LEU A 122 2.05 -5.67 3.96
C LEU A 122 0.85 -6.07 3.10
N GLN A 123 0.48 -5.25 2.12
CA GLN A 123 -0.62 -5.54 1.19
C GLN A 123 -0.37 -6.83 0.41
N LEU A 124 0.84 -7.02 -0.09
CA LEU A 124 1.22 -8.25 -0.79
C LEU A 124 1.13 -9.48 0.11
N ARG A 125 1.63 -9.36 1.36
CA ARG A 125 1.60 -10.46 2.33
C ARG A 125 0.19 -10.80 2.77
N ALA A 126 -0.65 -9.81 2.99
CA ALA A 126 -2.07 -10.01 3.29
C ALA A 126 -2.78 -10.74 2.15
N ALA A 127 -2.60 -10.30 0.90
CA ALA A 127 -3.19 -10.95 -0.27
C ALA A 127 -2.69 -12.40 -0.45
N TYR A 128 -1.41 -12.68 -0.15
CA TYR A 128 -0.87 -14.04 -0.15
C TYR A 128 -1.55 -14.93 0.90
N LEU A 129 -1.68 -14.43 2.13
CA LEU A 129 -2.33 -15.15 3.22
C LEU A 129 -3.81 -15.41 2.94
N ASP A 130 -4.52 -14.45 2.36
CA ASP A 130 -5.92 -14.58 1.95
C ASP A 130 -6.09 -15.66 0.86
N ALA A 131 -5.21 -15.64 -0.15
CA ALA A 131 -5.23 -16.64 -1.22
C ALA A 131 -4.85 -18.04 -0.71
N TRP A 132 -3.91 -18.14 0.22
CA TRP A 132 -3.57 -19.38 0.91
C TRP A 132 -4.76 -19.92 1.71
N LEU A 133 -5.38 -19.09 2.56
CA LEU A 133 -6.55 -19.48 3.36
C LEU A 133 -7.69 -19.96 2.47
N ALA A 134 -8.04 -19.20 1.43
CA ALA A 134 -9.09 -19.57 0.49
C ALA A 134 -8.80 -20.91 -0.23
N SER A 135 -7.53 -21.17 -0.56
CA SER A 135 -7.12 -22.46 -1.15
C SER A 135 -7.24 -23.61 -0.16
N ARG A 136 -6.93 -23.39 1.12
CA ARG A 136 -7.09 -24.41 2.18
C ARG A 136 -8.56 -24.69 2.48
N ILE A 137 -9.41 -23.67 2.54
CA ILE A 137 -10.86 -23.82 2.70
C ILE A 137 -11.45 -24.59 1.52
N LEU A 138 -11.03 -24.29 0.29
CA LEU A 138 -11.48 -25.04 -0.88
C LEU A 138 -11.15 -26.53 -0.76
N ALA A 139 -9.91 -26.89 -0.41
CA ALA A 139 -9.49 -28.28 -0.23
C ALA A 139 -10.32 -29.00 0.87
N LEU A 140 -10.64 -28.29 1.97
CA LEU A 140 -11.54 -28.83 3.01
C LEU A 140 -12.95 -29.08 2.48
N ARG A 141 -13.51 -28.16 1.68
CA ARG A 141 -14.85 -28.31 1.09
C ARG A 141 -14.90 -29.42 0.04
N GLU A 142 -13.84 -29.62 -0.73
CA GLU A 142 -13.71 -30.76 -1.65
C GLU A 142 -13.71 -32.10 -0.89
N GLY A 143 -12.90 -32.21 0.16
CA GLY A 143 -12.88 -33.39 1.03
C GLY A 143 -14.21 -33.63 1.75
N ASP A 144 -14.88 -32.57 2.16
CA ASP A 144 -16.19 -32.62 2.80
C ASP A 144 -17.27 -33.20 1.86
N LEU A 145 -17.35 -32.68 0.62
CA LEU A 145 -18.27 -33.20 -0.39
C LEU A 145 -18.01 -34.67 -0.68
N ALA A 146 -16.74 -35.07 -0.87
CA ALA A 146 -16.37 -36.45 -1.11
C ALA A 146 -16.82 -37.37 0.06
N THR A 147 -16.66 -36.92 1.29
CA THR A 147 -17.11 -37.62 2.49
C THR A 147 -18.64 -37.82 2.50
N VAL A 148 -19.39 -36.75 2.21
CA VAL A 148 -20.87 -36.79 2.16
C VAL A 148 -21.35 -37.72 1.04
N GLU A 149 -20.68 -37.74 -0.11
CA GLU A 149 -21.01 -38.66 -1.22
C GLU A 149 -20.78 -40.13 -0.84
N GLN A 150 -19.71 -40.44 -0.12
CA GLN A 150 -19.48 -41.80 0.45
C GLN A 150 -20.60 -42.16 1.44
N TRP A 151 -20.99 -41.26 2.32
CA TRP A 151 -22.06 -41.49 3.29
C TRP A 151 -23.42 -41.69 2.63
N LEU A 152 -23.69 -40.97 1.52
CA LEU A 152 -24.91 -41.16 0.74
C LEU A 152 -24.96 -42.56 0.14
N GLY A 153 -23.86 -43.05 -0.39
CA GLY A 153 -23.75 -44.42 -0.86
C GLY A 153 -24.04 -45.46 0.26
N ALA A 154 -23.43 -45.28 1.42
CA ALA A 154 -23.68 -46.16 2.58
C ALA A 154 -25.15 -46.11 3.05
N ALA A 155 -25.76 -44.92 3.13
CA ALA A 155 -27.15 -44.72 3.53
C ALA A 155 -28.14 -45.43 2.56
N ARG A 156 -27.87 -45.35 1.25
CA ARG A 156 -28.68 -46.03 0.22
C ARG A 156 -28.59 -47.56 0.35
N SER A 157 -27.38 -48.10 0.48
CA SER A 157 -27.18 -49.55 0.66
C SER A 157 -27.87 -50.04 1.92
N ARG A 158 -27.87 -49.31 3.02
CA ARG A 158 -28.57 -49.69 4.27
C ARG A 158 -30.09 -49.60 4.12
N PHE A 159 -30.60 -48.63 3.39
CA PHE A 159 -32.02 -48.53 3.07
C PHE A 159 -32.47 -49.70 2.19
N GLU A 160 -31.72 -50.07 1.15
CA GLU A 160 -32.00 -51.19 0.28
C GLU A 160 -31.98 -52.54 1.04
N ALA A 161 -31.10 -52.64 2.04
CA ALA A 161 -31.05 -53.79 2.95
C ALA A 161 -32.17 -53.78 4.02
N GLY A 162 -33.05 -52.75 4.05
CA GLY A 162 -34.10 -52.61 5.05
C GLY A 162 -33.60 -52.23 6.45
N ALA A 163 -32.34 -51.90 6.61
CA ALA A 163 -31.72 -51.56 7.90
C ALA A 163 -32.05 -50.14 8.37
N ASP A 164 -32.22 -49.20 7.44
CA ASP A 164 -32.52 -47.80 7.75
C ASP A 164 -33.77 -47.28 6.99
N PRO A 165 -34.53 -46.36 7.57
CA PRO A 165 -35.71 -45.76 6.91
C PRO A 165 -35.29 -44.74 5.84
N ALA A 166 -36.13 -44.51 4.82
CA ALA A 166 -35.90 -43.63 3.68
C ALA A 166 -35.48 -42.20 4.06
N PHE A 167 -35.98 -41.69 5.19
CA PHE A 167 -35.64 -40.33 5.62
C PHE A 167 -34.14 -40.10 5.90
N GLN A 168 -33.40 -41.16 6.27
CA GLN A 168 -31.93 -41.11 6.45
C GLN A 168 -31.22 -40.81 5.12
N VAL A 169 -31.70 -41.39 4.03
CA VAL A 169 -31.16 -41.11 2.68
C VAL A 169 -31.44 -39.67 2.32
N SER A 170 -32.70 -39.17 2.50
CA SER A 170 -33.10 -37.82 2.20
C SER A 170 -32.31 -36.80 3.03
N LEU A 171 -31.98 -37.10 4.29
CA LEU A 171 -31.15 -36.27 5.15
C LEU A 171 -29.74 -36.10 4.58
N VAL A 172 -29.09 -37.19 4.15
CA VAL A 172 -27.74 -37.13 3.55
C VAL A 172 -27.77 -36.44 2.16
N GLU A 173 -28.86 -36.63 1.38
CA GLU A 173 -29.05 -35.90 0.10
C GLU A 173 -29.13 -34.41 0.31
N GLY A 174 -29.84 -33.94 1.33
CA GLY A 174 -29.87 -32.52 1.73
C GLY A 174 -28.48 -31.98 2.09
N GLU A 175 -27.70 -32.79 2.84
CA GLU A 175 -26.32 -32.41 3.16
C GLU A 175 -25.40 -32.36 1.93
N ARG A 176 -25.57 -33.28 0.98
CA ARG A 176 -24.83 -33.21 -0.28
C ARG A 176 -25.10 -31.93 -1.07
N LEU A 177 -26.36 -31.54 -1.16
CA LEU A 177 -26.73 -30.27 -1.83
C LEU A 177 -26.09 -29.06 -1.14
N LYS A 178 -26.08 -29.05 0.20
CA LYS A 178 -25.41 -28.00 0.98
C LYS A 178 -23.89 -28.01 0.74
N ALA A 179 -23.25 -29.16 0.81
CA ALA A 179 -21.82 -29.28 0.59
C ALA A 179 -21.39 -28.84 -0.83
N ARG A 180 -22.21 -29.12 -1.85
CA ARG A 180 -21.97 -28.61 -3.22
C ARG A 180 -22.05 -27.09 -3.30
N ARG A 181 -23.06 -26.47 -2.71
CA ARG A 181 -23.19 -25.02 -2.68
C ARG A 181 -22.00 -24.38 -1.94
N ASP A 182 -21.63 -24.93 -0.79
CA ASP A 182 -20.49 -24.44 -0.01
C ASP A 182 -19.16 -24.58 -0.78
N LEU A 183 -19.01 -25.65 -1.57
CA LEU A 183 -17.86 -25.83 -2.47
C LEU A 183 -17.82 -24.78 -3.59
N ASP A 184 -18.95 -24.48 -4.22
CA ASP A 184 -19.02 -23.49 -5.29
C ASP A 184 -18.72 -22.07 -4.75
N GLU A 185 -19.19 -21.77 -3.53
CA GLU A 185 -18.83 -20.54 -2.83
C GLU A 185 -17.31 -20.46 -2.55
N ALA A 186 -16.70 -21.54 -2.04
CA ALA A 186 -15.27 -21.59 -1.79
C ALA A 186 -14.43 -21.45 -3.06
N ARG A 187 -14.88 -21.97 -4.20
CA ARG A 187 -14.27 -21.76 -5.52
C ARG A 187 -14.28 -20.29 -5.91
N GLY A 188 -15.43 -19.61 -5.71
CA GLY A 188 -15.56 -18.19 -5.95
C GLY A 188 -14.65 -17.36 -5.03
N GLN A 189 -14.55 -17.71 -3.76
CA GLN A 189 -13.65 -17.03 -2.80
C GLN A 189 -12.19 -17.22 -3.19
N ARG A 190 -11.76 -18.42 -3.57
CA ARG A 190 -10.39 -18.69 -4.05
C ARG A 190 -10.07 -17.86 -5.30
N ALA A 191 -10.99 -17.82 -6.28
CA ALA A 191 -10.79 -17.06 -7.50
C ALA A 191 -10.62 -15.55 -7.22
N ARG A 192 -11.43 -14.99 -6.33
CA ARG A 192 -11.32 -13.58 -5.91
C ARG A 192 -10.01 -13.29 -5.19
N ALA A 193 -9.65 -14.11 -4.19
CA ALA A 193 -8.41 -13.94 -3.43
C ALA A 193 -7.17 -14.08 -4.34
N TRP A 194 -7.18 -15.03 -5.27
CA TRP A 194 -6.13 -15.17 -6.28
C TRP A 194 -6.05 -13.96 -7.20
N GLY A 195 -7.18 -13.45 -7.68
CA GLY A 195 -7.24 -12.23 -8.50
C GLY A 195 -6.64 -11.02 -7.81
N SER A 196 -6.91 -10.84 -6.51
CA SER A 196 -6.31 -9.78 -5.69
C SER A 196 -4.79 -9.94 -5.58
N LEU A 197 -4.29 -11.15 -5.35
CA LEU A 197 -2.85 -11.44 -5.31
C LEU A 197 -2.18 -11.22 -6.66
N ALA A 198 -2.79 -11.70 -7.75
CA ALA A 198 -2.28 -11.55 -9.11
C ALA A 198 -2.26 -10.08 -9.60
N ALA A 199 -3.12 -9.22 -9.04
CA ALA A 199 -3.08 -7.79 -9.31
C ALA A 199 -1.84 -7.10 -8.70
N LEU A 200 -1.32 -7.64 -7.59
CA LEU A 200 -0.15 -7.09 -6.87
C LEU A 200 1.18 -7.69 -7.33
N ALA A 201 1.16 -8.82 -8.05
CA ALA A 201 2.36 -9.51 -8.51
C ALA A 201 2.16 -10.05 -9.94
N GLU A 202 3.26 -10.31 -10.64
CA GLU A 202 3.22 -10.91 -11.98
C GLU A 202 2.98 -12.41 -11.90
N LEU A 203 1.73 -12.79 -11.65
CA LEU A 203 1.30 -14.17 -11.54
C LEU A 203 0.38 -14.57 -12.69
N PRO A 204 0.31 -15.88 -13.02
CA PRO A 204 -0.64 -16.36 -14.03
C PRO A 204 -2.08 -16.12 -13.57
N SER A 205 -3.00 -15.97 -14.51
CA SER A 205 -4.44 -15.79 -14.22
C SER A 205 -5.08 -17.01 -13.56
N THR A 206 -4.54 -18.21 -13.82
CA THR A 206 -5.00 -19.45 -13.21
C THR A 206 -4.34 -19.65 -11.85
N PRO A 207 -5.12 -19.97 -10.78
CA PRO A 207 -4.58 -20.22 -9.46
C PRO A 207 -3.60 -21.40 -9.45
N VAL A 208 -2.41 -21.19 -8.92
CA VAL A 208 -1.39 -22.22 -8.69
C VAL A 208 -1.30 -22.58 -7.20
N PRO A 209 -0.75 -23.75 -6.84
CA PRO A 209 -0.54 -24.12 -5.45
C PRO A 209 0.35 -23.11 -4.72
N LEU A 210 -0.06 -22.68 -3.53
CA LEU A 210 0.73 -21.83 -2.64
C LEU A 210 1.36 -22.67 -1.54
N ALA A 211 2.60 -22.35 -1.19
CA ALA A 211 3.28 -22.95 -0.06
C ALA A 211 2.62 -22.57 1.26
N ASP A 212 2.74 -23.41 2.28
CA ASP A 212 2.32 -23.04 3.62
C ASP A 212 3.19 -21.92 4.16
N PRO A 213 2.59 -20.94 4.88
CA PRO A 213 3.36 -19.81 5.44
C PRO A 213 4.33 -20.23 6.56
N GLY A 214 4.32 -21.50 6.94
CA GLY A 214 5.10 -22.01 8.07
C GLY A 214 4.55 -21.57 9.43
N PRO A 215 5.28 -21.79 10.53
CA PRO A 215 4.89 -21.27 11.83
C PRO A 215 4.98 -19.74 11.84
N ALA A 216 4.01 -19.09 12.49
CA ALA A 216 4.04 -17.64 12.62
C ALA A 216 5.30 -17.23 13.42
N PRO A 217 6.05 -16.22 12.96
CA PRO A 217 7.22 -15.73 13.68
C PRO A 217 6.83 -15.31 15.11
N ALA A 218 7.75 -15.49 16.05
CA ALA A 218 7.56 -15.01 17.41
C ALA A 218 7.36 -13.49 17.42
N LEU A 219 6.45 -13.02 18.27
CA LEU A 219 6.26 -11.59 18.47
C LEU A 219 7.48 -11.01 19.16
N PRO A 220 7.93 -9.79 18.78
CA PRO A 220 9.02 -9.11 19.49
C PRO A 220 8.66 -8.91 20.95
N GLY A 221 9.64 -9.08 21.87
CA GLY A 221 9.42 -9.09 23.33
C GLY A 221 8.99 -7.75 23.95
N ALA A 222 9.31 -7.53 25.22
CA ALA A 222 8.78 -6.48 26.10
C ALA A 222 8.89 -5.03 25.59
N ASP A 223 9.83 -4.72 24.66
CA ASP A 223 10.02 -3.37 24.11
C ASP A 223 9.11 -3.04 22.91
N LEU A 224 8.14 -3.91 22.59
CA LEU A 224 7.32 -3.76 21.39
C LEU A 224 6.60 -2.41 21.33
N ALA A 225 5.96 -1.98 22.40
CA ALA A 225 5.23 -0.71 22.45
C ALA A 225 6.16 0.49 22.15
N ARG A 226 7.32 0.56 22.82
CA ARG A 226 8.31 1.63 22.63
C ARG A 226 8.85 1.65 21.19
N ARG A 227 9.11 0.49 20.60
CA ARG A 227 9.60 0.40 19.22
C ARG A 227 8.54 0.85 18.22
N LEU A 228 7.27 0.56 18.47
CA LEU A 228 6.15 1.01 17.63
C LEU A 228 5.96 2.53 17.69
N GLU A 229 6.17 3.16 18.86
CA GLU A 229 6.14 4.62 19.00
C GLU A 229 7.21 5.31 18.12
N GLN A 230 8.35 4.67 17.91
CA GLN A 230 9.45 5.16 17.06
C GLN A 230 9.37 4.64 15.63
N GLY A 231 8.24 4.07 15.26
CA GLY A 231 8.03 3.40 13.97
C GLY A 231 8.24 4.30 12.74
N PRO A 232 8.62 3.71 11.61
CA PRO A 232 8.92 4.45 10.38
C PRO A 232 7.70 5.19 9.84
N LEU A 233 6.49 4.65 10.01
CA LEU A 233 5.25 5.28 9.54
C LEU A 233 4.97 6.59 10.31
N ARG A 234 5.16 6.62 11.63
CA ARG A 234 5.02 7.85 12.43
C ARG A 234 6.00 8.92 11.97
N ARG A 235 7.26 8.57 11.78
CA ARG A 235 8.30 9.49 11.28
C ARG A 235 7.98 9.99 9.87
N ALA A 236 7.47 9.11 9.01
CA ALA A 236 7.05 9.48 7.65
C ALA A 236 5.91 10.50 7.66
N LEU A 237 4.86 10.30 8.50
CA LEU A 237 3.75 11.26 8.64
C LEU A 237 4.23 12.63 9.15
N GLN A 238 5.12 12.66 10.14
CA GLN A 238 5.69 13.91 10.65
C GLN A 238 6.57 14.61 9.61
N ALA A 239 7.41 13.88 8.91
CA ALA A 239 8.26 14.42 7.85
C ALA A 239 7.43 14.93 6.66
N GLN A 240 6.35 14.27 6.30
CA GLN A 240 5.41 14.73 5.28
C GLN A 240 4.76 16.05 5.69
N ALA A 241 4.26 16.16 6.92
CA ALA A 241 3.66 17.39 7.42
C ALA A 241 4.64 18.57 7.44
N LEU A 242 5.89 18.30 7.82
CA LEU A 242 6.95 19.32 7.77
C LEU A 242 7.23 19.76 6.32
N LEU A 243 7.38 18.82 5.39
CA LEU A 243 7.60 19.09 3.99
C LEU A 243 6.48 19.93 3.38
N GLU A 244 5.21 19.55 3.63
CA GLU A 244 4.05 20.31 3.15
C GLU A 244 3.98 21.72 3.75
N THR A 245 4.25 21.86 5.06
CA THR A 245 4.32 23.17 5.72
C THR A 245 5.39 24.06 5.09
N ARG A 246 6.57 23.53 4.80
CA ARG A 246 7.66 24.26 4.13
C ARG A 246 7.29 24.62 2.70
N SER A 247 6.62 23.73 1.98
CA SER A 247 6.11 23.96 0.63
C SER A 247 5.11 25.13 0.60
N LEU A 248 4.14 25.15 1.53
CA LEU A 248 3.16 26.25 1.64
C LEU A 248 3.83 27.58 1.95
N ARG A 249 4.78 27.62 2.88
CA ARG A 249 5.54 28.84 3.21
C ARG A 249 6.39 29.33 2.04
N LEU A 250 6.97 28.42 1.27
CA LEU A 250 7.71 28.77 0.07
C LEU A 250 6.80 29.38 -1.00
N LYS A 251 5.62 28.76 -1.25
CA LYS A 251 4.60 29.28 -2.17
C LYS A 251 4.10 30.68 -1.74
N GLU A 252 3.84 30.88 -0.45
CA GLU A 252 3.47 32.18 0.11
C GLU A 252 4.54 33.23 -0.18
N ALA A 253 5.80 32.92 0.14
CA ALA A 253 6.90 33.85 -0.08
C ALA A 253 7.11 34.14 -1.56
N GLN A 254 6.97 33.18 -2.44
CA GLN A 254 6.99 33.39 -3.90
C GLN A 254 5.87 34.34 -4.35
N ALA A 255 4.64 34.13 -3.86
CA ALA A 255 3.50 34.96 -4.20
C ALA A 255 3.63 36.39 -3.67
N LEU A 256 4.28 36.57 -2.50
CA LEU A 256 4.53 37.89 -1.89
C LEU A 256 5.80 38.58 -2.40
N SER A 257 6.62 37.90 -3.22
CA SER A 257 7.82 38.54 -3.80
C SER A 257 7.44 39.66 -4.77
N ARG A 258 8.00 40.83 -4.55
CA ARG A 258 7.60 42.07 -5.23
C ARG A 258 8.76 42.79 -5.93
N TRP A 259 9.93 42.22 -5.85
CA TRP A 259 11.11 42.81 -6.45
C TRP A 259 11.23 42.33 -7.89
N SER A 260 11.50 43.28 -8.79
CA SER A 260 11.90 42.98 -10.15
C SER A 260 13.08 43.83 -10.58
N LEU A 261 13.92 43.27 -11.42
CA LEU A 261 14.95 43.99 -12.13
C LEU A 261 14.37 44.44 -13.47
N ARG A 262 14.46 45.70 -13.80
CA ARG A 262 13.92 46.28 -15.02
C ARG A 262 15.03 46.87 -15.85
N GLY A 263 15.17 46.43 -17.08
CA GLY A 263 16.02 47.02 -18.10
C GLY A 263 15.19 47.58 -19.22
N SER A 264 15.43 48.80 -19.64
CA SER A 264 14.77 49.38 -20.82
C SER A 264 15.77 50.04 -21.74
N HIS A 265 15.57 49.90 -23.02
CA HIS A 265 16.27 50.60 -24.06
C HIS A 265 15.23 51.25 -24.98
N ALA A 266 15.28 52.56 -25.06
CA ALA A 266 14.38 53.32 -25.92
C ALA A 266 15.21 54.10 -26.94
N ARG A 267 14.76 54.10 -28.15
CA ARG A 267 15.26 54.97 -29.22
C ARG A 267 14.20 56.02 -29.54
N GLU A 268 14.49 57.24 -29.23
CA GLU A 268 13.64 58.42 -29.45
C GLU A 268 14.27 59.30 -30.52
N GLY A 269 13.89 59.08 -31.78
CA GLY A 269 14.50 59.75 -32.91
C GLY A 269 15.99 59.40 -33.08
N ASP A 270 16.92 60.36 -32.87
CA ASP A 270 18.35 60.14 -32.99
C ASP A 270 19.05 59.84 -31.64
N GLU A 271 18.30 59.91 -30.54
CA GLU A 271 18.81 59.59 -29.21
C GLU A 271 18.44 58.19 -28.76
N SER A 272 19.38 57.53 -28.10
CA SER A 272 19.11 56.23 -27.45
C SER A 272 19.33 56.35 -25.94
N VAL A 273 18.36 55.85 -25.19
CA VAL A 273 18.41 55.91 -23.71
C VAL A 273 18.29 54.50 -23.17
N THR A 274 19.31 54.06 -22.42
CA THR A 274 19.30 52.77 -21.71
C THR A 274 19.12 53.04 -20.23
N ARG A 275 18.17 52.37 -19.59
CA ARG A 275 17.89 52.52 -18.15
C ARG A 275 17.94 51.10 -17.53
N LEU A 276 18.59 51.02 -16.38
CA LEU A 276 18.59 49.86 -15.49
C LEU A 276 18.03 50.31 -14.14
N GLY A 277 17.09 49.56 -13.60
CA GLY A 277 16.46 49.88 -12.34
C GLY A 277 15.91 48.69 -11.61
N VAL A 278 15.60 48.89 -10.35
CA VAL A 278 14.88 47.90 -9.53
C VAL A 278 13.45 48.43 -9.39
N ALA A 279 12.48 47.60 -9.72
CA ALA A 279 11.07 47.92 -9.52
C ALA A 279 10.53 47.15 -8.32
N ILE A 280 9.69 47.83 -7.54
CA ILE A 280 8.97 47.20 -6.41
C ILE A 280 7.50 47.37 -6.70
N ARG A 281 6.82 46.21 -6.84
CA ARG A 281 5.36 46.20 -6.95
C ARG A 281 4.75 46.52 -5.58
N LEU A 282 4.05 47.63 -5.47
CA LEU A 282 3.31 47.95 -4.25
C LEU A 282 2.10 47.02 -4.11
N PRO A 283 1.86 46.46 -2.90
CA PRO A 283 0.73 45.57 -2.64
C PRO A 283 -0.59 46.37 -2.76
N ARG A 284 -1.61 45.69 -3.24
CA ARG A 284 -2.98 46.15 -3.02
C ARG A 284 -3.30 46.04 -1.52
N PRO A 285 -4.07 47.00 -0.96
CA PRO A 285 -4.53 46.92 0.41
C PRO A 285 -5.22 45.57 0.66
N GLY A 286 -4.77 44.84 1.67
CA GLY A 286 -5.34 43.50 2.01
C GLY A 286 -4.75 42.28 1.27
N GLU A 287 -4.04 42.43 0.14
CA GLU A 287 -3.50 41.33 -0.65
C GLU A 287 -2.56 40.41 0.15
N GLY A 288 -1.63 41.01 0.90
CA GLY A 288 -0.67 40.26 1.71
C GLY A 288 -1.27 39.60 2.96
N THR A 289 -2.28 40.26 3.56
CA THR A 289 -2.96 39.72 4.76
C THR A 289 -3.86 38.57 4.41
N SER A 290 -4.63 38.66 3.32
CA SER A 290 -5.52 37.53 2.89
C SER A 290 -4.72 36.28 2.48
N LEU A 291 -3.59 36.46 1.77
CA LEU A 291 -2.73 35.33 1.39
C LEU A 291 -2.11 34.66 2.62
N ARG A 292 -1.59 35.46 3.57
CA ARG A 292 -1.03 34.91 4.81
C ARG A 292 -2.06 34.19 5.64
N SER A 293 -3.27 34.77 5.81
CA SER A 293 -4.33 34.12 6.56
C SER A 293 -4.80 32.83 5.87
N SER A 294 -4.86 32.81 4.55
CA SER A 294 -5.17 31.60 3.79
C SER A 294 -4.09 30.51 3.97
N THR A 295 -2.81 30.87 3.87
CA THR A 295 -1.70 29.92 4.10
C THR A 295 -1.70 29.40 5.53
N GLU A 296 -1.94 30.27 6.53
CA GLU A 296 -2.01 29.89 7.92
C GLU A 296 -3.18 28.92 8.18
N ALA A 297 -4.35 29.18 7.60
CA ALA A 297 -5.49 28.27 7.67
C ALA A 297 -5.17 26.91 7.05
N GLN A 298 -4.47 26.86 5.91
CA GLN A 298 -4.03 25.60 5.30
C GLN A 298 -3.02 24.86 6.18
N ILE A 299 -2.08 25.55 6.82
CA ILE A 299 -1.12 24.94 7.75
C ILE A 299 -1.85 24.38 8.98
N GLN A 300 -2.82 25.10 9.52
CA GLN A 300 -3.64 24.62 10.66
C GLN A 300 -4.46 23.40 10.28
N ALA A 301 -5.07 23.37 9.09
CA ALA A 301 -5.78 22.21 8.57
C ALA A 301 -4.85 20.99 8.45
N LEU A 302 -3.68 21.16 7.83
CA LEU A 302 -2.65 20.12 7.70
C LEU A 302 -2.19 19.59 9.06
N GLN A 303 -1.98 20.47 10.04
CA GLN A 303 -1.64 20.07 11.40
C GLN A 303 -2.78 19.29 12.08
N GLY A 304 -4.03 19.67 11.82
CA GLY A 304 -5.21 18.94 12.26
C GLY A 304 -5.26 17.52 11.68
N GLU A 305 -5.15 17.42 10.37
CA GLU A 305 -5.10 16.13 9.65
C GLU A 305 -3.94 15.23 10.14
N THR A 306 -2.76 15.83 10.34
CA THR A 306 -1.60 15.08 10.84
C THR A 306 -1.83 14.55 12.27
N ARG A 307 -2.42 15.37 13.16
CA ARG A 307 -2.77 14.91 14.51
C ARG A 307 -3.80 13.79 14.48
N GLN A 308 -4.81 13.89 13.62
CA GLN A 308 -5.79 12.83 13.45
C GLN A 308 -5.14 11.54 12.93
N ALA A 309 -4.31 11.61 11.88
CA ALA A 309 -3.61 10.45 11.34
C ALA A 309 -2.69 9.77 12.38
N LEU A 310 -2.02 10.56 13.23
CA LEU A 310 -1.22 10.03 14.32
C LEU A 310 -2.07 9.37 15.41
N ALA A 311 -3.22 9.93 15.75
CA ALA A 311 -4.16 9.34 16.72
C ALA A 311 -4.76 8.02 16.18
N GLU A 312 -5.10 7.97 14.89
CA GLU A 312 -5.56 6.73 14.23
C GLU A 312 -4.47 5.65 14.23
N LEU A 313 -3.21 6.04 13.97
CA LEU A 313 -2.07 5.14 14.06
C LEU A 313 -1.89 4.60 15.49
N ASP A 314 -2.02 5.45 16.52
CA ASP A 314 -1.92 5.05 17.90
C ASP A 314 -3.05 4.09 18.30
N ALA A 315 -4.27 4.36 17.90
CA ALA A 315 -5.41 3.47 18.11
C ALA A 315 -5.18 2.10 17.43
N ARG A 316 -4.66 2.10 16.19
CA ARG A 316 -4.28 0.88 15.48
C ARG A 316 -3.20 0.09 16.23
N ILE A 317 -2.15 0.75 16.70
CA ILE A 317 -1.07 0.14 17.49
C ILE A 317 -1.64 -0.49 18.76
N GLN A 318 -2.49 0.20 19.51
CA GLN A 318 -3.11 -0.33 20.73
C GLN A 318 -3.98 -1.55 20.44
N SER A 319 -4.77 -1.52 19.36
CA SER A 319 -5.55 -2.67 18.91
C SER A 319 -4.68 -3.88 18.57
N LEU A 320 -3.55 -3.67 17.89
CA LEU A 320 -2.61 -4.75 17.55
C LEU A 320 -1.94 -5.32 18.81
N LEU A 321 -1.54 -4.48 19.76
CA LEU A 321 -0.97 -4.90 21.03
C LEU A 321 -1.97 -5.72 21.87
N ALA A 322 -3.22 -5.29 21.94
CA ALA A 322 -4.28 -6.03 22.62
C ALA A 322 -4.51 -7.42 22.01
N ARG A 323 -4.42 -7.54 20.66
CA ARG A 323 -4.54 -8.82 19.96
C ARG A 323 -3.29 -9.69 20.06
N ALA A 324 -2.13 -9.09 20.34
CA ALA A 324 -0.87 -9.82 20.49
C ALA A 324 -0.70 -10.46 21.89
N THR A 325 -1.30 -9.87 22.91
CA THR A 325 -1.10 -10.24 24.32
C THR A 325 -1.62 -11.66 24.69
N PRO A 326 -2.76 -12.18 24.18
CA PRO A 326 -3.30 -13.47 24.62
C PRO A 326 -2.90 -14.66 23.76
N ALA A 327 -2.01 -14.52 22.79
CA ALA A 327 -1.58 -15.65 21.97
C ALA A 327 -0.63 -16.56 22.78
N SER A 328 -1.19 -17.32 23.74
CA SER A 328 -0.48 -18.45 24.34
C SER A 328 0.04 -19.38 23.25
N SER A 329 1.34 -19.69 23.33
CA SER A 329 2.15 -20.36 22.33
C SER A 329 1.81 -21.84 22.06
N ASP A 330 0.77 -22.39 22.68
CA ASP A 330 0.52 -23.84 22.76
C ASP A 330 -0.71 -24.30 21.98
N GLU A 331 -0.98 -23.70 20.82
CA GLU A 331 -1.94 -24.35 19.93
C GLU A 331 -1.24 -25.50 19.18
N GLU A 332 -1.10 -26.66 19.83
CA GLU A 332 -0.91 -27.92 19.11
C GLU A 332 -2.02 -28.04 18.08
N SER A 333 -1.63 -28.29 16.82
CA SER A 333 -2.61 -28.53 15.76
C SER A 333 -3.42 -29.78 16.12
N PRO A 334 -4.73 -29.65 16.43
CA PRO A 334 -5.54 -30.82 16.73
C PRO A 334 -5.52 -31.77 15.53
N ASP A 335 -5.42 -33.10 15.78
CA ASP A 335 -5.46 -34.08 14.71
C ASP A 335 -6.90 -34.27 14.22
N PHE A 336 -7.42 -33.23 13.55
CA PHE A 336 -8.75 -33.27 12.94
C PHE A 336 -8.91 -34.40 11.93
N ALA A 337 -7.84 -34.81 11.24
CA ALA A 337 -7.87 -35.89 10.26
C ALA A 337 -8.11 -37.22 10.93
N LYS A 338 -7.55 -37.45 12.12
CA LYS A 338 -7.79 -38.66 12.92
C LYS A 338 -9.23 -38.68 13.44
N ALA A 339 -9.74 -37.55 13.93
CA ALA A 339 -11.13 -37.48 14.40
C ALA A 339 -12.13 -37.73 13.25
N ALA A 340 -11.94 -37.13 12.09
CA ALA A 340 -12.79 -37.33 10.92
C ALA A 340 -12.76 -38.75 10.42
N ARG A 341 -11.59 -39.43 10.39
CA ARG A 341 -11.46 -40.82 10.04
C ARG A 341 -12.19 -41.74 11.03
N ALA A 342 -12.10 -41.43 12.34
CA ALA A 342 -12.80 -42.23 13.37
C ALA A 342 -14.32 -42.18 13.19
N VAL A 343 -14.88 -41.00 12.89
CA VAL A 343 -16.33 -40.89 12.61
C VAL A 343 -16.72 -41.62 11.33
N GLY A 344 -15.91 -41.49 10.26
CA GLY A 344 -16.15 -42.22 9.01
C GLY A 344 -16.14 -43.75 9.18
N MET A 345 -15.18 -44.31 9.95
CA MET A 345 -15.11 -45.74 10.23
C MET A 345 -16.34 -46.23 11.01
N ARG A 346 -16.78 -45.53 12.05
CA ARG A 346 -17.97 -45.86 12.83
C ARG A 346 -19.23 -45.92 11.98
N LEU A 347 -19.38 -45.01 11.04
CA LEU A 347 -20.49 -44.99 10.10
C LEU A 347 -20.43 -46.23 9.14
N GLN A 348 -19.24 -46.50 8.60
CA GLN A 348 -19.04 -47.69 7.71
C GLN A 348 -19.25 -48.98 8.43
N GLU A 349 -18.84 -49.11 9.69
CA GLU A 349 -19.08 -50.28 10.54
C GLU A 349 -20.52 -50.40 11.03
N CYS A 350 -21.42 -49.57 10.54
CA CYS A 350 -22.83 -49.51 10.95
C CYS A 350 -23.07 -49.30 12.46
N LYS A 351 -22.08 -48.77 13.17
CA LYS A 351 -22.18 -48.48 14.61
C LYS A 351 -22.90 -47.14 14.90
N GLU A 352 -22.98 -46.27 13.91
CA GLU A 352 -23.67 -44.97 14.02
C GLU A 352 -24.62 -44.77 12.84
N ARG A 353 -25.69 -43.99 13.04
CA ARG A 353 -26.62 -43.60 11.99
C ARG A 353 -26.16 -42.28 11.34
N PRO A 354 -26.50 -42.03 10.06
CA PRO A 354 -26.20 -40.76 9.42
C PRO A 354 -26.67 -39.54 10.22
N SER A 355 -27.84 -39.59 10.83
CA SER A 355 -28.40 -38.52 11.68
C SER A 355 -27.53 -38.15 12.89
N GLU A 356 -26.74 -39.08 13.41
CA GLU A 356 -25.83 -38.90 14.55
C GLU A 356 -24.45 -38.40 14.09
N ALA A 357 -23.96 -38.92 12.96
CA ALA A 357 -22.64 -38.58 12.42
C ALA A 357 -22.58 -37.21 11.76
N LEU A 358 -23.66 -36.73 11.12
CA LEU A 358 -23.72 -35.45 10.43
C LEU A 358 -23.43 -34.23 11.30
N PRO A 359 -23.98 -34.08 12.54
CA PRO A 359 -23.64 -32.99 13.43
C PRO A 359 -22.17 -32.97 13.82
N ILE A 360 -21.59 -34.13 14.10
CA ILE A 360 -20.18 -34.28 14.49
C ILE A 360 -19.28 -33.86 13.33
N ARG A 361 -19.60 -34.26 12.11
CA ARG A 361 -18.87 -33.86 10.90
C ARG A 361 -18.88 -32.33 10.75
N ARG A 362 -20.06 -31.70 10.89
CA ARG A 362 -20.19 -30.23 10.79
C ARG A 362 -19.32 -29.53 11.83
N GLN A 363 -19.37 -29.97 13.09
CA GLN A 363 -18.55 -29.41 14.17
C GLN A 363 -17.04 -29.56 13.87
N LEU A 364 -16.60 -30.70 13.37
CA LEU A 364 -15.19 -30.91 12.99
C LEU A 364 -14.78 -29.99 11.84
N LEU A 365 -15.60 -29.84 10.82
CA LEU A 365 -15.32 -28.96 9.70
C LEU A 365 -15.27 -27.48 10.14
N GLU A 366 -16.21 -27.04 10.97
CA GLU A 366 -16.21 -25.70 11.55
C GLU A 366 -14.97 -25.46 12.43
N ALA A 367 -14.58 -26.43 13.25
CA ALA A 367 -13.38 -26.35 14.06
C ALA A 367 -12.09 -26.27 13.21
N GLN A 368 -12.01 -27.00 12.09
CA GLN A 368 -10.90 -26.91 11.14
C GLN A 368 -10.83 -25.54 10.47
N MET A 369 -11.96 -25.02 10.00
CA MET A 369 -12.02 -23.68 9.39
C MET A 369 -11.65 -22.59 10.41
N ALA A 370 -12.15 -22.69 11.64
CA ALA A 370 -11.81 -21.77 12.72
C ALA A 370 -10.32 -21.82 13.06
N PHE A 371 -9.70 -22.99 13.07
CA PHE A 371 -8.27 -23.15 13.26
C PHE A 371 -7.47 -22.47 12.15
N LEU A 372 -7.79 -22.70 10.88
CA LEU A 372 -7.14 -22.04 9.74
C LEU A 372 -7.32 -20.52 9.81
N GLY A 373 -8.51 -20.04 10.20
CA GLY A 373 -8.78 -18.62 10.42
C GLY A 373 -7.90 -18.02 11.51
N ARG A 374 -7.66 -18.73 12.62
CA ARG A 374 -6.73 -18.27 13.67
C ARG A 374 -5.28 -18.23 13.19
N VAL A 375 -4.82 -19.25 12.47
CA VAL A 375 -3.48 -19.27 11.86
C VAL A 375 -3.31 -18.06 10.93
N HIS A 376 -4.26 -17.83 10.04
CA HIS A 376 -4.27 -16.67 9.13
C HIS A 376 -4.21 -15.36 9.90
N ALA A 377 -5.09 -15.17 10.90
CA ALA A 377 -5.16 -13.95 11.69
C ALA A 377 -3.85 -13.67 12.45
N ARG A 378 -3.18 -14.72 12.95
CA ARG A 378 -1.88 -14.60 13.61
C ARG A 378 -0.77 -14.17 12.66
N HIS A 379 -0.70 -14.78 11.47
CA HIS A 379 0.26 -14.37 10.44
C HIS A 379 0.04 -12.92 9.98
N LEU A 380 -1.22 -12.51 9.81
CA LEU A 380 -1.57 -11.15 9.44
C LEU A 380 -1.17 -10.16 10.54
N LEU A 381 -1.47 -10.47 11.81
CA LEU A 381 -1.04 -9.67 12.96
C LEU A 381 0.48 -9.45 12.99
N VAL A 382 1.25 -10.54 12.80
CA VAL A 382 2.71 -10.44 12.76
C VAL A 382 3.18 -9.59 11.58
N ALA A 383 2.56 -9.73 10.41
CA ALA A 383 2.88 -8.93 9.23
C ALA A 383 2.60 -7.44 9.46
N GLU A 384 1.46 -7.10 10.07
CA GLU A 384 1.10 -5.72 10.42
C GLU A 384 2.09 -5.12 11.43
N LEU A 385 2.46 -5.86 12.46
CA LEU A 385 3.46 -5.42 13.44
C LEU A 385 4.85 -5.23 12.80
N GLN A 386 5.28 -6.14 11.92
CA GLN A 386 6.54 -6.01 11.20
C GLN A 386 6.57 -4.77 10.28
N ALA A 387 5.46 -4.42 9.65
CA ALA A 387 5.37 -3.22 8.82
C ALA A 387 5.50 -1.92 9.64
N LEU A 388 5.06 -1.94 10.90
CA LEU A 388 5.11 -0.78 11.80
C LEU A 388 6.42 -0.66 12.59
N LEU A 389 7.17 -1.76 12.75
CA LEU A 389 8.40 -1.77 13.52
C LEU A 389 9.59 -1.22 12.72
N PRO A 390 10.54 -0.51 13.34
CA PRO A 390 11.81 -0.18 12.72
C PRO A 390 12.62 -1.45 12.43
N ASP A 391 13.43 -1.42 11.36
CA ASP A 391 14.33 -2.53 11.07
C ASP A 391 15.29 -2.78 12.22
N PRO A 392 15.57 -4.04 12.56
CA PRO A 392 16.43 -4.37 13.70
C PRO A 392 17.86 -3.80 13.58
N GLY A 393 18.30 -3.44 12.37
CA GLY A 393 19.62 -2.84 12.11
C GLY A 393 19.68 -1.30 12.18
N GLN A 394 18.52 -0.61 12.21
CA GLN A 394 18.50 0.86 12.24
C GLN A 394 18.40 1.46 13.67
N GLY A 395 18.34 0.63 14.71
CA GLY A 395 18.29 1.05 16.11
C GLY A 395 19.64 1.51 16.70
N GLY A 396 20.70 1.65 15.89
CA GLY A 396 22.01 2.11 16.31
C GLY A 396 22.16 3.62 16.21
N SER A 397 22.17 4.28 17.32
CA SER A 397 22.59 5.66 17.68
C SER A 397 21.82 6.80 16.99
N PRO A 398 21.07 7.60 17.74
CA PRO A 398 20.88 8.98 17.32
C PRO A 398 22.29 9.60 17.23
N SER A 399 22.74 9.96 16.04
CA SER A 399 23.85 10.86 15.86
C SER A 399 23.51 12.12 16.68
N ALA A 400 24.16 12.28 17.82
CA ALA A 400 24.07 13.48 18.60
C ALA A 400 24.33 14.67 17.66
N PRO A 401 23.53 15.74 17.71
CA PRO A 401 23.81 16.92 16.91
C PRO A 401 25.20 17.38 17.28
N THR A 402 26.11 17.39 16.32
CA THR A 402 27.44 17.98 16.43
C THR A 402 27.22 19.43 16.83
N ALA A 403 27.50 19.75 18.08
CA ALA A 403 27.45 21.12 18.57
C ALA A 403 28.32 22.00 17.64
N PRO A 404 27.85 23.15 17.16
CA PRO A 404 28.67 24.06 16.38
C PRO A 404 29.87 24.48 17.23
N GLY A 405 31.06 24.21 16.69
CA GLY A 405 32.32 24.45 17.34
C GLY A 405 32.39 25.86 17.92
N SER A 406 32.73 25.93 19.20
CA SER A 406 33.12 27.13 19.91
C SER A 406 34.24 27.81 19.13
N SER A 407 33.91 28.96 18.54
CA SER A 407 34.87 29.88 17.94
C SER A 407 35.90 30.30 18.97
N SER A 408 37.13 30.03 18.63
CA SER A 408 38.34 30.45 19.33
C SER A 408 38.35 31.94 19.62
N GLU A 409 38.56 32.23 20.92
CA GLU A 409 39.02 33.55 21.41
C GLU A 409 40.19 34.10 20.59
N VAL A 410 39.97 35.25 20.03
CA VAL A 410 41.06 36.14 19.65
C VAL A 410 41.33 37.05 20.84
N LYS A 411 42.50 36.95 21.47
CA LYS A 411 43.03 37.87 22.45
C LYS A 411 43.84 38.98 21.75
N PRO A 412 43.95 40.16 22.34
CA PRO A 412 44.30 41.43 21.72
C PRO A 412 45.74 41.57 21.23
#